data_30251277fbc621d3f63a357612eefcf3
#
_entry.id   30251277fbc621d3f63a357612eefcf3
#
_cell.length_a   1.000
_cell.length_b   1.000
_cell.length_c   1.000
_cell.angle_alpha   90.00
_cell.angle_beta   90.00
_cell.angle_gamma   90.00
#
_symmetry.space_group_name_H-M   'P 1'
#
loop_
_entity.id
_entity.type
_entity.pdbx_description
1 polymer ?
#
loop_
_entity_poly.entity_id
_entity_poly.type
_entity_poly.pdbx_seq_one_letter_code
_entity_poly.pdbx_strand_id
1 'polypeptide(L)'
;VRVAIFGYYGFGNLGDEAVLGAMLQHLHEALPSAETWVVSADPGWTEKVHGVRAVRRTDLAAVRRLFRSADLVCSGGGSLFQDVTSWRSPLFYGLLHELARRKPLVVYAQGVGPLRRRASRAVTRRAMEQAARITVRDPDSAALLRQLGVRKPAEVVCDPALAFRPRGSFGTREVLTVSVRPWAGVRWEVLRDALRQAARTTGTPVRVLC
;
A
#
# COMPACT_ATOMS: atom_id res chain seq x y z
N VAL A 1 -9.50 -1.34 -21.59
CA VAL A 1 -8.22 -0.99 -20.95
C VAL A 1 -7.91 -2.01 -19.88
N ARG A 2 -6.68 -2.57 -19.88
CA ARG A 2 -6.22 -3.49 -18.84
C ARG A 2 -5.25 -2.78 -17.91
N VAL A 3 -5.55 -2.79 -16.61
CA VAL A 3 -4.72 -2.20 -15.57
C VAL A 3 -4.14 -3.29 -14.67
N ALA A 4 -2.83 -3.29 -14.50
CA ALA A 4 -2.13 -4.18 -13.58
C ALA A 4 -1.68 -3.40 -12.34
N ILE A 5 -2.02 -3.88 -11.14
CA ILE A 5 -1.66 -3.26 -9.87
C ILE A 5 -0.73 -4.19 -9.11
N PHE A 6 0.35 -3.67 -8.55
CA PHE A 6 1.19 -4.41 -7.61
C PHE A 6 1.45 -3.62 -6.34
N GLY A 7 1.57 -4.33 -5.22
CA GLY A 7 1.79 -3.76 -3.90
C GLY A 7 2.00 -4.85 -2.85
N TYR A 8 1.79 -4.53 -1.58
CA TYR A 8 1.87 -5.49 -0.48
C TYR A 8 0.50 -6.12 -0.21
N TYR A 9 -0.03 -6.85 -1.22
CA TYR A 9 -1.40 -7.37 -1.23
C TYR A 9 -1.45 -8.89 -1.06
N GLY A 10 -2.53 -9.39 -0.47
CA GLY A 10 -2.75 -10.82 -0.21
C GLY A 10 -1.97 -11.35 1.00
N PHE A 11 -1.54 -10.48 1.91
CA PHE A 11 -0.86 -10.86 3.16
C PHE A 11 -1.76 -10.75 4.39
N GLY A 12 -3.03 -10.37 4.21
CA GLY A 12 -3.96 -10.14 5.31
C GLY A 12 -3.66 -8.87 6.12
N ASN A 13 -2.85 -7.95 5.60
CA ASN A 13 -2.62 -6.66 6.23
C ASN A 13 -3.78 -5.71 5.91
N LEU A 14 -4.63 -5.47 6.89
CA LEU A 14 -5.84 -4.66 6.73
C LEU A 14 -5.57 -3.27 6.13
N GLY A 15 -4.46 -2.62 6.51
CA GLY A 15 -4.11 -1.30 5.98
C GLY A 15 -3.80 -1.34 4.48
N ASP A 16 -2.97 -2.28 4.04
CA ASP A 16 -2.61 -2.42 2.62
C ASP A 16 -3.82 -2.88 1.79
N GLU A 17 -4.69 -3.73 2.35
CA GLU A 17 -5.93 -4.16 1.69
C GLU A 17 -6.96 -3.01 1.58
N ALA A 18 -7.06 -2.14 2.59
CA ALA A 18 -7.89 -0.94 2.52
C ALA A 18 -7.38 0.04 1.45
N VAL A 19 -6.06 0.22 1.35
CA VAL A 19 -5.44 1.01 0.28
C VAL A 19 -5.74 0.42 -1.10
N LEU A 20 -5.64 -0.92 -1.26
CA LEU A 20 -6.04 -1.57 -2.52
C LEU A 20 -7.51 -1.33 -2.83
N GLY A 21 -8.39 -1.51 -1.84
CA GLY A 21 -9.82 -1.28 -1.99
C GLY A 21 -10.13 0.16 -2.46
N ALA A 22 -9.50 1.15 -1.86
CA ALA A 22 -9.63 2.55 -2.27
C ALA A 22 -9.12 2.79 -3.71
N MET A 23 -7.96 2.22 -4.06
CA MET A 23 -7.44 2.31 -5.44
C MET A 23 -8.41 1.71 -6.45
N LEU A 24 -8.99 0.55 -6.14
CA LEU A 24 -9.95 -0.12 -7.02
C LEU A 24 -11.24 0.69 -7.16
N GLN A 25 -11.73 1.33 -6.09
CA GLN A 25 -12.88 2.23 -6.15
C GLN A 25 -12.59 3.42 -7.06
N HIS A 26 -11.48 4.13 -6.86
CA HIS A 26 -11.09 5.27 -7.70
C HIS A 26 -10.87 4.86 -9.17
N LEU A 27 -10.25 3.68 -9.39
CA LEU A 27 -10.04 3.19 -10.74
C LEU A 27 -11.36 2.86 -11.43
N HIS A 28 -12.31 2.25 -10.72
CA HIS A 28 -13.64 1.95 -11.24
C HIS A 28 -14.43 3.23 -11.57
N GLU A 29 -14.33 4.26 -10.73
CA GLU A 29 -14.95 5.57 -10.99
C GLU A 29 -14.35 6.25 -12.22
N ALA A 30 -13.03 6.21 -12.37
CA ALA A 30 -12.33 6.85 -13.49
C ALA A 30 -12.39 6.04 -14.79
N LEU A 31 -12.39 4.72 -14.72
CA LEU A 31 -12.33 3.78 -15.84
C LEU A 31 -13.27 2.59 -15.57
N PRO A 32 -14.61 2.76 -15.68
CA PRO A 32 -15.59 1.72 -15.31
C PRO A 32 -15.45 0.41 -16.10
N SER A 33 -14.94 0.47 -17.32
CA SER A 33 -14.74 -0.69 -18.21
C SER A 33 -13.33 -1.30 -18.13
N ALA A 34 -12.49 -0.86 -17.17
CA ALA A 34 -11.13 -1.40 -17.05
C ALA A 34 -11.13 -2.82 -16.48
N GLU A 35 -10.41 -3.71 -17.16
CA GLU A 35 -10.07 -5.03 -16.62
C GLU A 35 -8.90 -4.88 -15.66
N THR A 36 -9.14 -5.09 -14.36
CA THR A 36 -8.13 -4.90 -13.33
C THR A 36 -7.54 -6.22 -12.85
N TRP A 37 -6.22 -6.27 -12.78
CA TRP A 37 -5.43 -7.40 -12.29
C TRP A 37 -4.52 -6.99 -11.16
N VAL A 38 -4.42 -7.82 -10.13
CA VAL A 38 -3.59 -7.55 -8.94
C VAL A 38 -2.49 -8.60 -8.81
N VAL A 39 -1.26 -8.15 -8.58
CA VAL A 39 -0.15 -9.02 -8.18
C VAL A 39 -0.23 -9.23 -6.68
N SER A 40 -0.51 -10.46 -6.25
CA SER A 40 -0.86 -10.81 -4.86
C SER A 40 -0.03 -11.96 -4.31
N ALA A 41 0.14 -12.00 -2.99
CA ALA A 41 0.70 -13.16 -2.28
C ALA A 41 -0.29 -14.34 -2.24
N ASP A 42 -1.59 -14.03 -2.10
CA ASP A 42 -2.69 -14.99 -2.17
C ASP A 42 -3.73 -14.53 -3.22
N PRO A 43 -3.59 -14.97 -4.48
CA PRO A 43 -4.50 -14.59 -5.55
C PRO A 43 -5.96 -14.96 -5.26
N GLY A 44 -6.21 -16.18 -4.75
CA GLY A 44 -7.57 -16.64 -4.51
C GLY A 44 -8.31 -15.81 -3.46
N TRP A 45 -7.62 -15.44 -2.40
CA TRP A 45 -8.17 -14.54 -1.39
C TRP A 45 -8.42 -13.12 -1.97
N THR A 46 -7.45 -12.58 -2.72
CA THR A 46 -7.58 -11.25 -3.35
C THR A 46 -8.76 -11.20 -4.33
N GLU A 47 -8.93 -12.23 -5.15
CA GLU A 47 -10.07 -12.34 -6.07
C GLU A 47 -11.40 -12.38 -5.33
N LYS A 48 -11.48 -13.17 -4.27
CA LYS A 48 -12.70 -13.31 -3.46
C LYS A 48 -13.07 -12.01 -2.74
N VAL A 49 -12.09 -11.30 -2.17
CA VAL A 49 -12.34 -10.10 -1.34
C VAL A 49 -12.57 -8.87 -2.18
N HIS A 50 -11.80 -8.69 -3.24
CA HIS A 50 -11.81 -7.45 -4.03
C HIS A 50 -12.59 -7.57 -5.35
N GLY A 51 -12.98 -8.77 -5.78
CA GLY A 51 -13.72 -8.98 -7.03
C GLY A 51 -12.91 -8.69 -8.29
N VAL A 52 -11.60 -8.81 -8.22
CA VAL A 52 -10.66 -8.58 -9.33
C VAL A 52 -9.92 -9.85 -9.69
N ARG A 53 -9.24 -9.89 -10.82
CA ARG A 53 -8.34 -10.99 -11.16
C ARG A 53 -6.99 -10.82 -10.47
N ALA A 54 -6.31 -11.91 -10.14
CA ALA A 54 -5.02 -11.84 -9.50
C ALA A 54 -4.00 -12.86 -10.04
N VAL A 55 -2.73 -12.53 -9.91
CA VAL A 55 -1.60 -13.42 -10.21
C VAL A 55 -0.67 -13.51 -9.00
N ARG A 56 -0.05 -14.68 -8.81
CA ARG A 56 0.88 -14.90 -7.71
C ARG A 56 2.14 -14.08 -7.88
N ARG A 57 2.50 -13.30 -6.87
CA ARG A 57 3.65 -12.38 -6.89
C ARG A 57 5.00 -13.07 -7.11
N THR A 58 5.13 -14.34 -6.74
CA THR A 58 6.34 -15.14 -6.90
C THR A 58 6.46 -15.80 -8.27
N ASP A 59 5.36 -15.86 -9.04
CA ASP A 59 5.40 -16.30 -10.44
C ASP A 59 5.79 -15.12 -11.34
N LEU A 60 7.09 -14.83 -11.40
CA LEU A 60 7.62 -13.72 -12.18
C LEU A 60 7.34 -13.85 -13.68
N ALA A 61 7.13 -15.07 -14.18
CA ALA A 61 6.77 -15.30 -15.58
C ALA A 61 5.32 -14.85 -15.83
N ALA A 62 4.38 -15.19 -14.96
CA ALA A 62 3.00 -14.70 -15.02
C ALA A 62 2.92 -13.18 -14.84
N VAL A 63 3.64 -12.62 -13.85
CA VAL A 63 3.71 -11.16 -13.63
C VAL A 63 4.24 -10.45 -14.87
N ARG A 64 5.31 -10.97 -15.50
CA ARG A 64 5.85 -10.38 -16.73
C ARG A 64 4.87 -10.45 -17.90
N ARG A 65 4.14 -11.58 -18.05
CA ARG A 65 3.08 -11.71 -19.07
C ARG A 65 1.97 -10.69 -18.83
N LEU A 66 1.51 -10.57 -17.57
CA LEU A 66 0.51 -9.59 -17.17
C LEU A 66 0.96 -8.17 -17.52
N PHE A 67 2.15 -7.74 -17.10
CA PHE A 67 2.64 -6.38 -17.39
C PHE A 67 2.79 -6.12 -18.90
N ARG A 68 3.17 -7.13 -19.68
CA ARG A 68 3.23 -6.98 -21.15
C ARG A 68 1.87 -6.78 -21.80
N SER A 69 0.82 -7.39 -21.26
CA SER A 69 -0.55 -7.27 -21.78
C SER A 69 -1.32 -6.09 -21.21
N ALA A 70 -0.82 -5.47 -20.14
CA ALA A 70 -1.45 -4.30 -19.52
C ALA A 70 -1.22 -3.04 -20.36
N ASP A 71 -2.19 -2.14 -20.34
CA ASP A 71 -2.08 -0.79 -20.91
C ASP A 71 -1.49 0.18 -19.91
N LEU A 72 -1.74 -0.06 -18.61
CA LEU A 72 -1.24 0.73 -17.50
C LEU A 72 -0.78 -0.21 -16.37
N VAL A 73 0.35 0.11 -15.74
CA VAL A 73 0.82 -0.55 -14.53
C VAL A 73 0.82 0.46 -13.38
N CYS A 74 0.24 0.07 -12.25
CA CYS A 74 0.21 0.88 -11.03
C CYS A 74 1.07 0.21 -9.95
N SER A 75 2.08 0.93 -9.48
CA SER A 75 2.78 0.62 -8.23
C SER A 75 1.94 1.21 -7.10
N GLY A 76 1.23 0.36 -6.38
CA GLY A 76 0.18 0.75 -5.46
C GLY A 76 0.68 1.44 -4.20
N GLY A 77 -0.25 1.94 -3.40
CA GLY A 77 0.02 2.60 -2.13
C GLY A 77 0.66 1.68 -1.08
N GLY A 78 0.82 2.20 0.13
CA GLY A 78 1.57 1.56 1.19
C GLY A 78 3.05 2.00 1.21
N SER A 79 3.89 1.34 2.01
CA SER A 79 5.32 1.67 2.14
C SER A 79 6.18 0.59 1.50
N LEU A 80 6.17 0.50 0.18
CA LEU A 80 6.86 -0.55 -0.57
C LEU A 80 8.40 -0.34 -0.57
N PHE A 81 8.84 0.91 -0.62
CA PHE A 81 10.24 1.30 -0.65
C PHE A 81 10.71 1.78 0.72
N GLN A 82 10.88 0.83 1.65
CA GLN A 82 11.48 1.01 2.97
C GLN A 82 12.32 -0.23 3.33
N ASP A 83 13.39 -0.08 4.11
CA ASP A 83 14.30 -1.18 4.45
C ASP A 83 14.47 -1.41 5.96
N VAL A 84 13.53 -0.88 6.76
CA VAL A 84 13.51 -1.07 8.21
C VAL A 84 12.99 -2.46 8.59
N THR A 85 11.88 -2.89 7.97
CA THR A 85 11.29 -4.21 8.23
C THR A 85 11.94 -5.30 7.40
N SER A 86 12.31 -4.99 6.14
CA SER A 86 12.99 -5.92 5.23
C SER A 86 13.78 -5.19 4.16
N TRP A 87 15.09 -5.41 4.11
CA TRP A 87 15.93 -4.90 3.04
C TRP A 87 15.61 -5.50 1.66
N ARG A 88 14.94 -6.64 1.63
CA ARG A 88 14.51 -7.31 0.39
C ARG A 88 13.33 -6.62 -0.28
N SER A 89 12.51 -5.87 0.48
CA SER A 89 11.32 -5.21 -0.06
C SER A 89 11.65 -4.21 -1.18
N PRO A 90 12.55 -3.23 -1.02
CA PRO A 90 12.90 -2.33 -2.11
C PRO A 90 13.46 -3.06 -3.34
N LEU A 91 14.23 -4.15 -3.14
CA LEU A 91 14.79 -4.93 -4.23
C LEU A 91 13.69 -5.65 -5.03
N PHE A 92 12.74 -6.27 -4.34
CA PHE A 92 11.64 -6.97 -4.98
C PHE A 92 10.74 -6.00 -5.77
N TYR A 93 10.35 -4.87 -5.15
CA TYR A 93 9.52 -3.88 -5.85
C TYR A 93 10.29 -3.16 -6.97
N GLY A 94 11.58 -2.94 -6.80
CA GLY A 94 12.45 -2.47 -7.87
C GLY A 94 12.49 -3.43 -9.07
N LEU A 95 12.51 -4.74 -8.82
CA LEU A 95 12.39 -5.76 -9.88
C LEU A 95 11.04 -5.65 -10.59
N LEU A 96 9.93 -5.45 -9.87
CA LEU A 96 8.61 -5.28 -10.50
C LEU A 96 8.56 -4.01 -11.37
N HIS A 97 9.15 -2.91 -10.91
CA HIS A 97 9.31 -1.72 -11.74
C HIS A 97 10.10 -2.02 -13.03
N GLU A 98 11.21 -2.77 -12.92
CA GLU A 98 12.00 -3.15 -14.09
C GLU A 98 11.23 -4.04 -15.07
N LEU A 99 10.41 -4.98 -14.58
CA LEU A 99 9.53 -5.79 -15.43
C LEU A 99 8.47 -4.94 -16.15
N ALA A 100 8.02 -3.85 -15.52
CA ALA A 100 7.02 -2.93 -16.07
C ALA A 100 7.61 -1.80 -16.94
N ARG A 101 8.95 -1.65 -17.05
CA ARG A 101 9.65 -0.49 -17.62
C ARG A 101 9.22 -0.05 -19.03
N ARG A 102 8.61 -0.95 -19.80
CA ARG A 102 8.13 -0.67 -21.17
C ARG A 102 6.66 -0.26 -21.24
N LYS A 103 6.04 -0.08 -20.08
CA LYS A 103 4.62 0.30 -19.95
C LYS A 103 4.51 1.63 -19.21
N PRO A 104 3.45 2.39 -19.47
CA PRO A 104 3.10 3.48 -18.58
C PRO A 104 2.98 2.97 -17.15
N LEU A 105 3.82 3.49 -16.26
CA LEU A 105 3.85 3.08 -14.85
C LEU A 105 3.56 4.28 -13.97
N VAL A 106 2.56 4.16 -13.11
CA VAL A 106 2.20 5.18 -12.13
C VAL A 106 2.53 4.68 -10.72
N VAL A 107 3.25 5.49 -9.98
CA VAL A 107 3.44 5.32 -8.53
C VAL A 107 2.28 6.04 -7.84
N TYR A 108 1.46 5.28 -7.11
CA TYR A 108 0.20 5.78 -6.58
C TYR A 108 0.25 5.93 -5.07
N ALA A 109 0.29 7.18 -4.59
CA ALA A 109 0.21 7.59 -3.19
C ALA A 109 1.12 6.78 -2.24
N GLN A 110 2.37 6.52 -2.66
CA GLN A 110 3.30 5.71 -1.86
C GLN A 110 3.92 6.47 -0.71
N GLY A 111 4.09 5.78 0.44
CA GLY A 111 5.07 6.15 1.45
C GLY A 111 6.44 5.64 1.05
N VAL A 112 7.47 6.48 1.11
CA VAL A 112 8.85 6.13 0.77
C VAL A 112 9.75 6.34 1.98
N GLY A 113 10.50 5.30 2.32
CA GLY A 113 11.45 5.33 3.43
C GLY A 113 10.90 4.82 4.77
N PRO A 114 11.76 4.80 5.81
CA PRO A 114 13.20 5.10 5.76
C PRO A 114 14.01 4.13 4.91
N LEU A 115 15.06 4.65 4.26
CA LEU A 115 16.01 3.88 3.46
C LEU A 115 17.43 4.05 4.03
N ARG A 116 17.91 3.04 4.72
CA ARG A 116 19.21 3.05 5.41
C ARG A 116 20.35 2.53 4.53
N ARG A 117 20.06 1.57 3.63
CA ARG A 117 21.07 0.89 2.82
C ARG A 117 21.29 1.61 1.48
N ARG A 118 22.54 1.73 1.07
CA ARG A 118 22.90 2.34 -0.24
C ARG A 118 22.22 1.62 -1.41
N ALA A 119 22.18 0.28 -1.38
CA ALA A 119 21.52 -0.51 -2.43
C ALA A 119 20.02 -0.21 -2.51
N SER A 120 19.31 -0.16 -1.37
CA SER A 120 17.89 0.21 -1.32
C SER A 120 17.65 1.61 -1.91
N ARG A 121 18.50 2.58 -1.57
CA ARG A 121 18.45 3.95 -2.09
C ARG A 121 18.62 4.00 -3.61
N ALA A 122 19.64 3.29 -4.13
CA ALA A 122 19.91 3.23 -5.58
C ALA A 122 18.76 2.57 -6.36
N VAL A 123 18.24 1.45 -5.85
CA VAL A 123 17.11 0.74 -6.46
C VAL A 123 15.85 1.60 -6.43
N THR A 124 15.55 2.25 -5.30
CA THR A 124 14.38 3.14 -5.18
C THR A 124 14.48 4.30 -6.18
N ARG A 125 15.64 4.98 -6.24
CA ARG A 125 15.86 6.03 -7.24
C ARG A 125 15.59 5.54 -8.66
N ARG A 126 16.19 4.40 -9.05
CA ARG A 126 16.02 3.82 -10.39
C ARG A 126 14.55 3.49 -10.67
N ALA A 127 13.84 2.90 -9.71
CA ALA A 127 12.43 2.55 -9.84
C ALA A 127 11.55 3.79 -10.05
N MET A 128 11.78 4.85 -9.28
CA MET A 128 11.02 6.10 -9.40
C MET A 128 11.30 6.83 -10.72
N GLU A 129 12.53 6.83 -11.21
CA GLU A 129 12.88 7.41 -12.51
C GLU A 129 12.20 6.71 -13.70
N GLN A 130 11.75 5.47 -13.55
CA GLN A 130 11.02 4.74 -14.58
C GLN A 130 9.53 5.12 -14.64
N ALA A 131 8.95 5.62 -13.54
CA ALA A 131 7.53 5.94 -13.48
C ALA A 131 7.16 7.10 -14.42
N ALA A 132 6.02 7.00 -15.08
CA ALA A 132 5.45 8.10 -15.87
C ALA A 132 4.92 9.22 -14.97
N ARG A 133 4.36 8.86 -13.81
CA ARG A 133 3.89 9.80 -12.79
C ARG A 133 4.18 9.24 -11.40
N ILE A 134 4.52 10.12 -10.46
CA ILE A 134 4.80 9.76 -9.07
C ILE A 134 3.88 10.58 -8.18
N THR A 135 3.06 9.89 -7.39
CA THR A 135 2.36 10.50 -6.26
C THR A 135 2.80 9.83 -4.97
N VAL A 136 2.98 10.60 -3.93
CA VAL A 136 3.39 10.14 -2.59
C VAL A 136 2.40 10.66 -1.55
N ARG A 137 2.22 9.92 -0.45
CA ARG A 137 1.19 10.24 0.54
C ARG A 137 1.61 11.27 1.59
N ASP A 138 2.87 11.66 1.63
CA ASP A 138 3.39 12.58 2.63
C ASP A 138 4.59 13.41 2.09
N PRO A 139 4.81 14.62 2.68
CA PRO A 139 5.93 15.50 2.30
C PRO A 139 7.31 14.88 2.54
N ASP A 140 7.45 14.00 3.56
CA ASP A 140 8.73 13.38 3.89
C ASP A 140 9.16 12.40 2.81
N SER A 141 8.22 11.64 2.25
CA SER A 141 8.45 10.80 1.08
C SER A 141 8.91 11.60 -0.12
N ALA A 142 8.28 12.75 -0.41
CA ALA A 142 8.69 13.64 -1.50
C ALA A 142 10.09 14.23 -1.25
N ALA A 143 10.40 14.64 -0.02
CA ALA A 143 11.71 15.14 0.36
C ALA A 143 12.79 14.07 0.21
N LEU A 144 12.51 12.84 0.64
CA LEU A 144 13.44 11.72 0.49
C LEU A 144 13.72 11.41 -0.99
N LEU A 145 12.71 11.42 -1.85
CA LEU A 145 12.91 11.20 -3.30
C LEU A 145 13.83 12.27 -3.91
N ARG A 146 13.66 13.54 -3.54
CA ARG A 146 14.58 14.62 -3.95
C ARG A 146 16.01 14.38 -3.45
N GLN A 147 16.18 13.98 -2.18
CA GLN A 147 17.49 13.64 -1.60
C GLN A 147 18.15 12.44 -2.27
N LEU A 148 17.36 11.50 -2.81
CA LEU A 148 17.86 10.39 -3.61
C LEU A 148 18.30 10.82 -5.02
N GLY A 149 18.01 12.05 -5.43
CA GLY A 149 18.30 12.56 -6.76
C GLY A 149 17.30 12.07 -7.81
N VAL A 150 16.06 11.79 -7.43
CA VAL A 150 14.95 11.57 -8.38
C VAL A 150 14.60 12.91 -9.01
N ARG A 151 14.70 12.98 -10.34
CA ARG A 151 14.49 14.22 -11.12
C ARG A 151 13.02 14.45 -11.46
N LYS A 152 12.22 13.37 -11.49
CA LYS A 152 10.77 13.46 -11.75
C LYS A 152 10.05 14.10 -10.57
N PRO A 153 9.07 14.98 -10.82
CA PRO A 153 8.27 15.56 -9.76
C PRO A 153 7.47 14.46 -9.04
N ALA A 154 7.49 14.51 -7.70
CA ALA A 154 6.65 13.69 -6.84
C ALA A 154 5.57 14.59 -6.23
N GLU A 155 4.33 14.38 -6.63
CA GLU A 155 3.17 15.11 -6.14
C GLU A 155 2.72 14.55 -4.80
N VAL A 156 2.52 15.40 -3.80
CA VAL A 156 2.00 14.97 -2.50
C VAL A 156 0.48 14.92 -2.54
N VAL A 157 -0.07 13.76 -2.23
CA VAL A 157 -1.51 13.50 -2.16
C VAL A 157 -1.85 12.90 -0.79
N CYS A 158 -3.12 12.74 -0.45
CA CYS A 158 -3.50 12.04 0.77
C CYS A 158 -3.33 10.51 0.63
N ASP A 159 -3.26 9.82 1.79
CA ASP A 159 -3.29 8.36 1.81
C ASP A 159 -4.63 7.86 1.26
N PRO A 160 -4.64 6.95 0.27
CA PRO A 160 -5.88 6.45 -0.33
C PRO A 160 -6.86 5.83 0.67
N ALA A 161 -6.36 5.28 1.77
CA ALA A 161 -7.21 4.72 2.83
C ALA A 161 -8.19 5.75 3.43
N LEU A 162 -7.88 7.05 3.36
CA LEU A 162 -8.78 8.12 3.81
C LEU A 162 -10.02 8.26 2.93
N ALA A 163 -9.94 7.87 1.67
CA ALA A 163 -11.06 7.89 0.73
C ALA A 163 -11.80 6.54 0.64
N PHE A 164 -11.30 5.52 1.34
CA PHE A 164 -11.92 4.20 1.35
C PHE A 164 -13.32 4.26 1.94
N ARG A 165 -14.30 3.83 1.15
CA ARG A 165 -15.71 3.74 1.55
C ARG A 165 -16.04 2.27 1.84
N PRO A 166 -16.02 1.84 3.10
CA PRO A 166 -16.37 0.45 3.43
C PRO A 166 -17.83 0.18 3.08
N ARG A 167 -18.10 -1.03 2.59
CA ARG A 167 -19.46 -1.48 2.28
C ARG A 167 -20.14 -1.88 3.58
N GLY A 168 -21.32 -1.34 3.84
CA GLY A 168 -22.17 -1.68 4.99
C GLY A 168 -22.66 -0.45 5.78
N SER A 169 -23.67 -0.67 6.60
CA SER A 169 -24.13 0.31 7.57
C SER A 169 -23.33 0.17 8.87
N PHE A 170 -22.84 1.27 9.39
CA PHE A 170 -22.25 1.30 10.73
C PHE A 170 -23.39 1.53 11.72
N GLY A 171 -23.62 0.57 12.62
CA GLY A 171 -24.54 0.73 13.75
C GLY A 171 -24.07 1.81 14.75
N THR A 172 -24.83 1.99 15.81
CA THR A 172 -24.47 2.90 16.90
C THR A 172 -23.11 2.57 17.49
N ARG A 173 -22.31 3.58 17.79
CA ARG A 173 -20.95 3.43 18.34
C ARG A 173 -21.05 3.13 19.85
N GLU A 174 -21.20 1.86 20.18
CA GLU A 174 -21.35 1.39 21.58
C GLU A 174 -20.04 0.88 22.20
N VAL A 175 -18.95 0.85 21.42
CA VAL A 175 -17.68 0.26 21.84
C VAL A 175 -16.52 1.14 21.40
N LEU A 176 -15.60 1.44 22.31
CA LEU A 176 -14.29 2.00 21.98
C LEU A 176 -13.36 0.88 21.50
N THR A 177 -13.11 0.82 20.21
CA THR A 177 -12.22 -0.19 19.63
C THR A 177 -10.80 0.35 19.56
N VAL A 178 -9.85 -0.40 20.10
CA VAL A 178 -8.43 -0.06 20.14
C VAL A 178 -7.64 -1.15 19.43
N SER A 179 -6.94 -0.77 18.37
CA SER A 179 -5.99 -1.67 17.69
C SER A 179 -4.58 -1.42 18.22
N VAL A 180 -3.95 -2.45 18.76
CA VAL A 180 -2.62 -2.36 19.33
C VAL A 180 -1.67 -3.26 18.57
N ARG A 181 -0.55 -2.69 18.15
CA ARG A 181 0.53 -3.45 17.52
C ARG A 181 1.72 -3.53 18.48
N PRO A 182 2.31 -4.73 18.70
CA PRO A 182 3.56 -4.86 19.45
C PRO A 182 4.66 -4.01 18.80
N TRP A 183 5.20 -3.06 19.58
CA TRP A 183 6.28 -2.18 19.12
C TRP A 183 7.29 -1.98 20.25
N ALA A 184 8.57 -1.89 19.92
CA ALA A 184 9.60 -1.60 20.90
C ALA A 184 9.31 -0.25 21.58
N GLY A 185 9.28 -0.22 22.92
CA GLY A 185 9.00 0.97 23.71
C GLY A 185 7.53 1.16 24.12
N VAL A 186 6.61 0.32 23.68
CA VAL A 186 5.22 0.34 24.21
C VAL A 186 5.22 -0.14 25.67
N ARG A 187 4.80 0.74 26.58
CA ARG A 187 4.58 0.43 28.01
C ARG A 187 3.16 -0.10 28.19
N TRP A 188 3.02 -1.41 28.16
CA TRP A 188 1.72 -2.11 28.18
C TRP A 188 0.88 -1.78 29.40
N GLU A 189 1.51 -1.61 30.57
CA GLU A 189 0.83 -1.26 31.81
C GLU A 189 0.19 0.13 31.71
N VAL A 190 0.94 1.11 31.19
CA VAL A 190 0.43 2.47 31.00
C VAL A 190 -0.74 2.50 30.01
N LEU A 191 -0.62 1.76 28.89
CA LEU A 191 -1.71 1.64 27.93
C LEU A 191 -2.95 1.00 28.54
N ARG A 192 -2.79 -0.11 29.26
CA ARG A 192 -3.88 -0.79 29.95
C ARG A 192 -4.61 0.15 30.91
N ASP A 193 -3.86 0.89 31.72
CA ASP A 193 -4.45 1.77 32.74
C ASP A 193 -5.15 2.98 32.09
N ALA A 194 -4.58 3.53 31.04
CA ALA A 194 -5.24 4.57 30.23
C ALA A 194 -6.55 4.07 29.61
N LEU A 195 -6.59 2.84 29.07
CA LEU A 195 -7.80 2.24 28.50
C LEU A 195 -8.87 1.98 29.57
N ARG A 196 -8.46 1.52 30.75
CA ARG A 196 -9.39 1.34 31.90
C ARG A 196 -9.97 2.68 32.34
N GLN A 197 -9.16 3.72 32.40
CA GLN A 197 -9.63 5.05 32.74
C GLN A 197 -10.62 5.59 31.68
N ALA A 198 -10.27 5.45 30.38
CA ALA A 198 -11.17 5.85 29.30
C ALA A 198 -12.54 5.14 29.39
N ALA A 199 -12.53 3.82 29.59
CA ALA A 199 -13.77 3.06 29.76
C ALA A 199 -14.63 3.56 30.92
N ARG A 200 -14.02 3.86 32.08
CA ARG A 200 -14.71 4.41 33.27
C ARG A 200 -15.28 5.80 33.02
N THR A 201 -14.48 6.69 32.36
CA THR A 201 -14.87 8.07 32.11
C THR A 201 -16.00 8.18 31.09
N THR A 202 -15.98 7.34 30.07
CA THR A 202 -16.97 7.38 28.98
C THR A 202 -18.18 6.47 29.20
N GLY A 203 -18.12 5.56 30.17
CA GLY A 203 -19.10 4.49 30.33
C GLY A 203 -19.17 3.50 29.15
N THR A 204 -18.17 3.55 28.25
CA THR A 204 -18.16 2.80 27.00
C THR A 204 -17.24 1.57 27.13
N PRO A 205 -17.70 0.36 26.76
CA PRO A 205 -16.86 -0.82 26.73
C PRO A 205 -15.64 -0.64 25.80
N VAL A 206 -14.48 -1.15 26.22
CA VAL A 206 -13.27 -1.15 25.39
C VAL A 206 -13.06 -2.53 24.78
N ARG A 207 -12.88 -2.59 23.45
CA ARG A 207 -12.50 -3.80 22.71
C ARG A 207 -11.09 -3.62 22.16
N VAL A 208 -10.19 -4.52 22.51
CA VAL A 208 -8.82 -4.53 21.99
C VAL A 208 -8.75 -5.52 20.83
N LEU A 209 -8.22 -5.07 19.69
CA LEU A 209 -7.91 -5.89 18.52
C LEU A 209 -6.39 -6.16 18.50
N CYS A 210 -6.00 -7.44 18.52
CA CYS A 210 -4.61 -7.92 18.49
C CYS A 210 -4.25 -8.48 17.12
#